data_dae9984042685e43bdcab3dc1be6bd76
#
_entry.id   dae9984042685e43bdcab3dc1be6bd76
#
_cell.length_a   1.000
_cell.length_b   1.000
_cell.length_c   1.000
_cell.angle_alpha   90.00
_cell.angle_beta   90.00
_cell.angle_gamma   90.00
#
_symmetry.space_group_name_H-M   'P 1'
#
loop_
_entity.id
_entity.type
_entity.pdbx_description
1 polymer ?
#
loop_
_entity_poly.entity_id
_entity_poly.type
_entity_poly.pdbx_seq_one_letter_code
_entity_poly.pdbx_strand_id
1 'polypeptide(L)'
;MIDFTIPEGKNTPNVTFNAKTNLLVLKGKSYPENARKFYDEVLLNLKAHLFPEIFSMEMDFDYVSSSSVISILELLKKFRNISPTTVFNVKFIYEKGDDDMLSVGENYKKITGMNFSFVEK
;
A
#
# COMPACT_ATOMS: atom_id res chain seq x y z
N MET A 1 14.45 -12.28 0.26
CA MET A 1 13.97 -10.90 0.43
C MET A 1 14.55 -10.31 1.70
N ILE A 2 14.74 -9.03 1.71
CA ILE A 2 15.34 -8.29 2.83
C ILE A 2 14.26 -7.38 3.44
N ASP A 3 14.19 -7.39 4.79
CA ASP A 3 13.34 -6.46 5.50
C ASP A 3 13.78 -5.03 5.24
N PHE A 4 12.85 -4.11 5.18
CA PHE A 4 13.19 -2.69 5.14
C PHE A 4 12.15 -1.86 5.89
N THR A 5 12.56 -0.67 6.28
CA THR A 5 11.70 0.33 6.90
C THR A 5 12.00 1.69 6.30
N ILE A 6 10.95 2.39 5.89
CA ILE A 6 11.02 3.82 5.58
C ILE A 6 10.32 4.51 6.75
N PRO A 7 11.06 5.19 7.64
CA PRO A 7 10.46 5.78 8.83
C PRO A 7 9.47 6.88 8.48
N GLU A 8 8.46 7.03 9.32
CA GLU A 8 7.50 8.11 9.19
C GLU A 8 8.18 9.48 9.16
N GLY A 9 7.83 10.28 8.15
CA GLY A 9 8.23 11.67 8.03
C GLY A 9 7.10 12.61 8.42
N LYS A 10 7.33 13.91 8.24
CA LYS A 10 6.32 14.94 8.55
C LYS A 10 5.03 14.73 7.76
N ASN A 11 5.15 14.35 6.50
CA ASN A 11 4.03 14.20 5.56
C ASN A 11 4.05 12.85 4.83
N THR A 12 4.83 11.91 5.30
CA THR A 12 4.96 10.57 4.71
C THR A 12 4.64 9.49 5.74
N PRO A 13 4.01 8.39 5.30
CA PRO A 13 3.68 7.30 6.21
C PRO A 13 4.92 6.49 6.60
N ASN A 14 4.78 5.72 7.66
CA ASN A 14 5.74 4.68 7.99
C ASN A 14 5.51 3.49 7.05
N VAL A 15 6.56 2.99 6.43
CA VAL A 15 6.49 1.84 5.54
C VAL A 15 7.43 0.76 6.07
N THR A 16 6.90 -0.42 6.32
CA THR A 16 7.71 -1.57 6.76
C THR A 16 7.43 -2.77 5.88
N PHE A 17 8.48 -3.53 5.61
CA PHE A 17 8.35 -4.81 4.93
C PHE A 17 9.02 -5.89 5.76
N ASN A 18 8.27 -6.96 6.03
CA ASN A 18 8.78 -8.14 6.73
C ASN A 18 8.90 -9.30 5.73
N ALA A 19 10.13 -9.70 5.44
CA ALA A 19 10.41 -10.72 4.44
C ALA A 19 9.96 -12.12 4.86
N LYS A 20 9.91 -12.41 6.16
CA LYS A 20 9.46 -13.73 6.66
C LYS A 20 7.98 -13.95 6.43
N THR A 21 7.19 -12.90 6.58
CA THR A 21 5.73 -12.96 6.43
C THR A 21 5.24 -12.42 5.10
N ASN A 22 6.12 -11.85 4.29
CA ASN A 22 5.81 -11.19 3.03
C ASN A 22 4.74 -10.11 3.22
N LEU A 23 4.88 -9.32 4.29
CA LEU A 23 3.92 -8.31 4.69
C LEU A 23 4.49 -6.91 4.54
N LEU A 24 3.84 -6.09 3.72
CA LEU A 24 4.11 -4.67 3.55
C LEU A 24 3.06 -3.87 4.31
N VAL A 25 3.49 -3.00 5.23
CA VAL A 25 2.58 -2.16 6.01
C VAL A 25 2.83 -0.69 5.69
N LEU A 26 1.76 0.01 5.34
CA LEU A 26 1.73 1.45 5.13
C LEU A 26 0.83 2.06 6.21
N LYS A 27 1.40 2.89 7.09
CA LYS A 27 0.66 3.42 8.23
C LYS A 27 0.98 4.89 8.49
N GLY A 28 -0.06 5.69 8.69
CA GLY A 28 0.05 7.08 9.09
C GLY A 28 -0.56 8.03 8.05
N LYS A 29 0.05 9.19 7.90
CA LYS A 29 -0.42 10.23 6.98
C LYS A 29 0.41 10.23 5.71
N SER A 30 -0.24 10.40 4.56
CA SER A 30 0.44 10.48 3.27
C SER A 30 -0.04 11.70 2.49
N TYR A 31 0.79 12.78 2.52
CA TYR A 31 0.57 13.99 1.73
C TYR A 31 1.90 14.63 1.31
N PRO A 32 2.88 13.84 0.80
CA PRO A 32 4.15 14.40 0.36
C PRO A 32 3.95 15.33 -0.83
N GLU A 33 4.87 16.28 -1.03
CA GLU A 33 4.84 17.17 -2.18
C GLU A 33 4.92 16.39 -3.50
N ASN A 34 5.71 15.33 -3.51
CA ASN A 34 5.84 14.45 -4.67
C ASN A 34 5.49 13.02 -4.27
N ALA A 35 4.21 12.70 -4.28
CA ALA A 35 3.71 11.39 -3.90
C ALA A 35 4.24 10.29 -4.83
N ARG A 36 4.31 10.55 -6.13
CA ARG A 36 4.82 9.57 -7.09
C ARG A 36 6.25 9.16 -6.76
N LYS A 37 7.12 10.12 -6.45
CA LYS A 37 8.51 9.84 -6.08
C LYS A 37 8.58 8.97 -4.83
N PHE A 38 7.78 9.29 -3.83
CA PHE A 38 7.75 8.52 -2.57
C PHE A 38 7.37 7.06 -2.83
N TYR A 39 6.29 6.80 -3.57
CA TYR A 39 5.82 5.44 -3.81
C TYR A 39 6.68 4.70 -4.84
N ASP A 40 7.35 5.39 -5.74
CA ASP A 40 8.37 4.77 -6.59
C ASP A 40 9.55 4.26 -5.76
N GLU A 41 9.93 4.95 -4.69
CA GLU A 41 10.95 4.48 -3.76
C GLU A 41 10.52 3.22 -3.01
N VAL A 42 9.25 3.13 -2.62
CA VAL A 42 8.69 1.90 -2.03
C VAL A 42 8.84 0.74 -3.01
N LEU A 43 8.47 0.95 -4.26
CA LEU A 43 8.60 -0.05 -5.30
C LEU A 43 10.05 -0.49 -5.51
N LEU A 44 10.99 0.47 -5.52
CA LEU A 44 12.41 0.17 -5.70
C LEU A 44 12.96 -0.73 -4.60
N ASN A 45 12.52 -0.53 -3.36
CA ASN A 45 12.92 -1.38 -2.24
C ASN A 45 12.41 -2.82 -2.39
N LEU A 46 11.30 -3.01 -3.10
CA LEU A 46 10.71 -4.33 -3.33
C LEU A 46 11.15 -4.96 -4.65
N LYS A 47 11.48 -4.14 -5.64
CA LYS A 47 11.71 -4.57 -7.03
C LYS A 47 12.89 -5.53 -7.21
N ALA A 48 13.89 -5.47 -6.33
CA ALA A 48 15.03 -6.38 -6.36
C ALA A 48 14.64 -7.82 -5.99
N HIS A 49 13.41 -8.05 -5.57
CA HIS A 49 12.93 -9.31 -5.07
C HIS A 49 11.88 -9.90 -6.00
N LEU A 50 11.85 -11.23 -6.09
CA LEU A 50 10.74 -11.93 -6.73
C LEU A 50 9.57 -11.93 -5.76
N PHE A 51 8.39 -11.53 -6.23
CA PHE A 51 7.19 -11.63 -5.42
C PHE A 51 6.87 -13.10 -5.15
N PRO A 52 6.51 -13.43 -3.91
CA PRO A 52 6.11 -14.78 -3.57
C PRO A 52 4.74 -15.12 -4.16
N GLU A 53 4.32 -16.35 -3.97
CA GLU A 53 2.99 -16.82 -4.37
C GLU A 53 1.88 -15.99 -3.71
N ILE A 54 2.06 -15.63 -2.44
CA ILE A 54 1.14 -14.81 -1.65
C ILE A 54 1.90 -13.61 -1.08
N PHE A 55 1.41 -12.42 -1.35
CA PHE A 55 1.98 -11.17 -0.84
C PHE A 55 0.89 -10.40 -0.10
N SER A 56 1.14 -10.05 1.14
CA SER A 56 0.17 -9.37 1.98
C SER A 56 0.52 -7.91 2.20
N MET A 57 -0.50 -7.06 2.25
CA MET A 57 -0.35 -5.63 2.52
C MET A 57 -1.35 -5.20 3.58
N GLU A 58 -0.93 -4.26 4.42
CA GLU A 58 -1.84 -3.52 5.29
C GLU A 58 -1.75 -2.04 4.99
N MET A 59 -2.89 -1.41 4.80
CA MET A 59 -3.01 0.02 4.63
C MET A 59 -3.81 0.58 5.80
N ASP A 60 -3.15 1.38 6.63
CA ASP A 60 -3.74 1.99 7.82
C ASP A 60 -3.43 3.49 7.80
N PHE A 61 -4.13 4.22 6.94
CA PHE A 61 -3.91 5.64 6.78
C PHE A 61 -4.82 6.47 7.67
N ASP A 62 -4.24 7.46 8.37
CA ASP A 62 -5.00 8.49 9.05
C ASP A 62 -5.51 9.55 8.07
N TYR A 63 -4.72 9.80 7.02
CA TYR A 63 -5.04 10.75 5.97
C TYR A 63 -4.23 10.44 4.71
N VAL A 64 -4.87 10.61 3.55
CA VAL A 64 -4.20 10.52 2.25
C VAL A 64 -4.62 11.70 1.38
N SER A 65 -3.65 12.36 0.75
CA SER A 65 -3.92 13.40 -0.24
C SER A 65 -4.43 12.77 -1.53
N SER A 66 -5.06 13.58 -2.38
CA SER A 66 -5.52 13.10 -3.69
C SER A 66 -4.37 12.55 -4.54
N SER A 67 -3.21 13.19 -4.51
CA SER A 67 -2.03 12.72 -5.24
C SER A 67 -1.50 11.41 -4.67
N SER A 68 -1.56 11.20 -3.36
CA SER A 68 -1.20 9.93 -2.74
C SER A 68 -2.18 8.81 -3.12
N VAL A 69 -3.48 9.10 -3.16
CA VAL A 69 -4.48 8.13 -3.60
C VAL A 69 -4.14 7.60 -4.99
N ILE A 70 -3.81 8.49 -5.92
CA ILE A 70 -3.46 8.12 -7.29
C ILE A 70 -2.14 7.35 -7.32
N SER A 71 -1.12 7.81 -6.61
CA SER A 71 0.20 7.18 -6.61
C SER A 71 0.19 5.79 -5.98
N ILE A 72 -0.60 5.58 -4.94
CA ILE A 72 -0.78 4.26 -4.33
C ILE A 72 -1.47 3.32 -5.31
N LEU A 73 -2.49 3.78 -6.03
CA LEU A 73 -3.14 2.97 -7.05
C LEU A 73 -2.16 2.53 -8.13
N GLU A 74 -1.32 3.45 -8.61
CA GLU A 74 -0.29 3.13 -9.60
C GLU A 74 0.70 2.11 -9.05
N LEU A 75 1.07 2.21 -7.78
CA LEU A 75 1.93 1.23 -7.12
C LEU A 75 1.31 -0.17 -7.14
N LEU A 76 0.04 -0.29 -6.78
CA LEU A 76 -0.68 -1.57 -6.78
C LEU A 76 -0.76 -2.17 -8.20
N LYS A 77 -1.02 -1.34 -9.21
CA LYS A 77 -1.03 -1.78 -10.61
C LYS A 77 0.34 -2.30 -11.04
N LYS A 78 1.41 -1.63 -10.63
CA LYS A 78 2.78 -2.06 -10.94
C LYS A 78 3.10 -3.41 -10.30
N PHE A 79 2.66 -3.64 -9.06
CA PHE A 79 2.81 -4.94 -8.42
C PHE A 79 2.17 -6.06 -9.23
N ARG A 80 0.94 -5.85 -9.69
CA ARG A 80 0.24 -6.83 -10.52
C ARG A 80 0.95 -7.08 -11.84
N ASN A 81 1.47 -6.03 -12.46
CA ASN A 81 2.18 -6.17 -13.74
C ASN A 81 3.51 -6.91 -13.58
N ILE A 82 4.22 -6.67 -12.47
CA ILE A 82 5.49 -7.34 -12.19
C ILE A 82 5.27 -8.82 -11.89
N SER A 83 4.21 -9.16 -11.17
CA SER A 83 3.93 -10.54 -10.79
C SER A 83 2.44 -10.89 -10.96
N PRO A 84 2.03 -11.19 -12.21
CA PRO A 84 0.61 -11.46 -12.50
C PRO A 84 0.03 -12.69 -11.80
N THR A 85 0.89 -13.62 -11.37
CA THR A 85 0.46 -14.86 -10.72
C THR A 85 0.45 -14.78 -9.20
N THR A 86 0.99 -13.72 -8.62
CA THR A 86 0.96 -13.52 -7.17
C THR A 86 -0.47 -13.20 -6.70
N VAL A 87 -0.88 -13.83 -5.60
CA VAL A 87 -2.11 -13.47 -4.90
C VAL A 87 -1.79 -12.34 -3.94
N PHE A 88 -2.37 -11.17 -4.18
CA PHE A 88 -2.21 -10.00 -3.32
C PHE A 88 -3.39 -9.88 -2.38
N ASN A 89 -3.12 -9.99 -1.07
CA ASN A 89 -4.12 -9.82 -0.03
C ASN A 89 -3.88 -8.47 0.66
N VAL A 90 -4.88 -7.60 0.63
CA VAL A 90 -4.79 -6.25 1.19
C VAL A 90 -5.78 -6.12 2.34
N LYS A 91 -5.27 -5.81 3.52
CA LYS A 91 -6.08 -5.43 4.66
C LYS A 91 -6.16 -3.90 4.69
N PHE A 92 -7.35 -3.37 4.43
CA PHE A 92 -7.58 -1.94 4.38
C PHE A 92 -8.30 -1.50 5.65
N ILE A 93 -7.59 -0.75 6.50
CA ILE A 93 -8.05 -0.33 7.81
C ILE A 93 -8.55 1.10 7.71
N TYR A 94 -9.74 1.37 8.24
CA TYR A 94 -10.34 2.70 8.21
C TYR A 94 -11.09 2.98 9.51
N GLU A 95 -11.25 4.25 9.85
CA GLU A 95 -12.03 4.64 11.02
C GLU A 95 -13.52 4.54 10.74
N LYS A 96 -14.27 4.15 11.75
CA LYS A 96 -15.73 4.15 11.70
C LYS A 96 -16.24 5.54 11.33
N GLY A 97 -17.10 5.60 10.30
CA GLY A 97 -17.67 6.87 9.81
C GLY A 97 -16.82 7.58 8.77
N ASP A 98 -15.62 7.13 8.50
CA ASP A 98 -14.78 7.68 7.43
C ASP A 98 -15.15 7.06 6.08
N ASP A 99 -16.23 7.52 5.51
CA ASP A 99 -16.75 7.00 4.25
C ASP A 99 -15.85 7.32 3.06
N ASP A 100 -15.12 8.43 3.11
CA ASP A 100 -14.18 8.80 2.06
C ASP A 100 -13.01 7.81 1.99
N MET A 101 -12.46 7.45 3.14
CA MET A 101 -11.38 6.47 3.20
C MET A 101 -11.87 5.08 2.75
N LEU A 102 -13.04 4.68 3.18
CA LEU A 102 -13.64 3.41 2.75
C LEU A 102 -13.79 3.38 1.23
N SER A 103 -14.27 4.47 0.63
CA SER A 103 -14.42 4.59 -0.82
C SER A 103 -13.09 4.44 -1.56
N VAL A 104 -12.01 4.97 -1.01
CA VAL A 104 -10.66 4.79 -1.58
C VAL A 104 -10.33 3.31 -1.67
N GLY A 105 -10.51 2.57 -0.58
CA GLY A 105 -10.23 1.14 -0.54
C GLY A 105 -11.12 0.34 -1.49
N GLU A 106 -12.40 0.67 -1.55
CA GLU A 106 -13.35 0.00 -2.45
C GLU A 106 -12.98 0.22 -3.92
N ASN A 107 -12.55 1.43 -4.27
CA ASN A 107 -12.08 1.72 -5.63
C ASN A 107 -10.80 0.97 -5.96
N TYR A 108 -9.88 0.85 -5.02
CA TYR A 108 -8.66 0.06 -5.22
C TYR A 108 -8.99 -1.40 -5.52
N LYS A 109 -9.89 -1.98 -4.74
CA LYS A 109 -10.36 -3.34 -4.95
C LYS A 109 -10.96 -3.51 -6.35
N LYS A 110 -11.83 -2.61 -6.74
CA LYS A 110 -12.53 -2.65 -8.03
C LYS A 110 -11.55 -2.55 -9.20
N ILE A 111 -10.59 -1.64 -9.13
CA ILE A 111 -9.67 -1.38 -10.23
C ILE A 111 -8.59 -2.45 -10.34
N THR A 112 -8.04 -2.90 -9.21
CA THR A 112 -6.93 -3.85 -9.19
C THR A 112 -7.37 -5.31 -9.25
N GLY A 113 -8.57 -5.61 -8.77
CA GLY A 113 -9.02 -7.00 -8.63
C GLY A 113 -8.30 -7.78 -7.53
N MET A 114 -7.49 -7.11 -6.71
CA MET A 114 -6.83 -7.75 -5.58
C MET A 114 -7.82 -8.14 -4.48
N ASN A 115 -7.42 -9.04 -3.60
CA ASN A 115 -8.24 -9.47 -2.48
C ASN A 115 -8.18 -8.44 -1.36
N PHE A 116 -9.21 -7.64 -1.20
CA PHE A 116 -9.29 -6.66 -0.12
C PHE A 116 -10.19 -7.17 1.00
N SER A 117 -9.72 -7.02 2.23
CA SER A 117 -10.54 -7.11 3.42
C SER A 117 -10.58 -5.73 4.09
N PHE A 118 -11.75 -5.30 4.53
CA PHE A 118 -11.96 -4.00 5.13
C PHE A 118 -12.14 -4.16 6.63
N VAL A 119 -11.33 -3.42 7.39
CA VAL A 119 -11.34 -3.50 8.86
C VAL A 119 -11.63 -2.13 9.43
N GLU A 120 -12.72 -2.02 10.15
CA GLU A 120 -13.14 -0.82 10.86
C GLU A 120 -12.46 -0.76 12.22
N LYS A 121 -11.86 0.38 12.56
CA LYS A 121 -11.20 0.58 13.84
C LYS A 121 -11.82 1.68 14.69
#